data_abd228075f551279c697b97e92704cd1
#
_entry.id   abd228075f551279c697b97e92704cd1
#
_cell.length_a   1.000
_cell.length_b   1.000
_cell.length_c   1.000
_cell.angle_alpha   90.00
_cell.angle_beta   90.00
_cell.angle_gamma   90.00
#
_symmetry.space_group_name_H-M   'P 1'
#
loop_
_entity.id
_entity.type
_entity.pdbx_description
1 polymer ?
#
loop_
_entity_poly.entity_id
_entity_poly.type
_entity_poly.pdbx_seq_one_letter_code
_entity_poly.pdbx_strand_id
1 'polypeptide(L)'
;MVATTVVALLLVVLLWEGYKWMGGQTDDHWPGTSIGLPTTTDDLTMPHATDIVGELFEEVRDGRARLPLYLFLLKKGWYTFQEAAIGFTFGLAIGMGLAILMLRWRVVERGLLPWINVSQTVPLIALAPIIVTWGRLHDLPDIFSISLIATYLTFFPVAVSALRGLQSPDAAHLELMRSYAAPWRTTLFKLRLPAARAYLFPALKLATTLSVVGAIVGEISIGTKTGLGRAILEYAQRYAVSPEHLYAAVLGSAALGLSVFGLVSLAERLVMKRTEGMQRADEVVA
;
A
#
# COMPACT_ATOMS: atom_id res chain seq x y z
N MET A 1 -11.62 -8.22 15.73
CA MET A 1 -10.59 -7.59 14.89
C MET A 1 -9.58 -6.73 15.67
N VAL A 2 -10.00 -5.72 16.46
CA VAL A 2 -9.03 -4.90 17.22
C VAL A 2 -8.20 -5.77 18.19
N ALA A 3 -8.85 -6.65 18.95
CA ALA A 3 -8.16 -7.55 19.86
C ALA A 3 -7.15 -8.48 19.15
N THR A 4 -7.51 -9.05 18.01
CA THR A 4 -6.60 -9.90 17.20
C THR A 4 -5.40 -9.12 16.66
N THR A 5 -5.60 -7.87 16.23
CA THR A 5 -4.50 -7.01 15.79
C THR A 5 -3.56 -6.64 16.94
N VAL A 6 -4.11 -6.30 18.11
CA VAL A 6 -3.30 -6.01 19.31
C VAL A 6 -2.51 -7.23 19.73
N VAL A 7 -3.13 -8.41 19.79
CA VAL A 7 -2.43 -9.66 20.12
C VAL A 7 -1.32 -9.96 19.11
N ALA A 8 -1.56 -9.75 17.82
CA ALA A 8 -0.52 -9.97 16.79
C ALA A 8 0.66 -9.00 16.98
N LEU A 9 0.40 -7.73 17.26
CA LEU A 9 1.47 -6.75 17.52
C LEU A 9 2.26 -7.11 18.78
N LEU A 10 1.57 -7.50 19.86
CA LEU A 10 2.24 -7.95 21.09
C LEU A 10 3.10 -9.19 20.85
N LEU A 11 2.62 -10.15 20.05
CA LEU A 11 3.41 -11.32 19.67
C LEU A 11 4.66 -10.95 18.89
N VAL A 12 4.57 -10.00 17.96
CA VAL A 12 5.75 -9.52 17.21
C VAL A 12 6.76 -8.89 18.15
N VAL A 13 6.34 -8.04 19.09
CA VAL A 13 7.23 -7.42 20.08
C VAL A 13 7.84 -8.48 21.00
N LEU A 14 7.04 -9.45 21.48
CA LEU A 14 7.54 -10.53 22.33
C LEU A 14 8.56 -11.42 21.57
N LEU A 15 8.32 -11.71 20.30
CA LEU A 15 9.26 -12.48 19.49
C LEU A 15 10.56 -11.69 19.25
N TRP A 16 10.46 -10.38 19.02
CA TRP A 16 11.61 -9.48 18.87
C TRP A 16 12.46 -9.46 20.14
N GLU A 17 11.87 -9.13 21.28
CA GLU A 17 12.56 -9.07 22.58
C GLU A 17 13.05 -10.46 23.02
N GLY A 18 12.26 -11.52 22.77
CA GLY A 18 12.66 -12.91 23.07
C GLY A 18 13.85 -13.37 22.27
N TYR A 19 13.90 -13.03 20.98
CA TYR A 19 15.07 -13.34 20.12
C TYR A 19 16.32 -12.58 20.60
N LYS A 20 16.17 -11.28 20.92
CA LYS A 20 17.26 -10.45 21.46
C LYS A 20 17.77 -11.00 22.80
N TRP A 21 16.86 -11.34 23.73
CA TRP A 21 17.24 -11.92 25.00
C TRP A 21 17.97 -13.27 24.84
N MET A 22 17.51 -14.11 23.93
CA MET A 22 18.15 -15.40 23.62
C MET A 22 19.57 -15.21 23.10
N GLY A 23 19.79 -14.32 22.13
CA GLY A 23 21.10 -14.05 21.58
C GLY A 23 22.07 -13.48 22.61
N GLY A 24 21.62 -12.57 23.46
CA GLY A 24 22.41 -12.04 24.57
C GLY A 24 22.84 -13.09 25.61
N GLN A 25 22.07 -14.19 25.76
CA GLN A 25 22.44 -15.31 26.66
C GLN A 25 23.36 -16.34 25.99
N THR A 26 23.41 -16.40 24.68
CA THR A 26 24.11 -17.45 23.91
C THR A 26 25.26 -16.92 23.05
N ASP A 27 25.72 -15.70 23.30
CA ASP A 27 26.75 -15.00 22.48
C ASP A 27 26.43 -15.11 20.97
N ASP A 28 25.19 -14.83 20.61
CA ASP A 28 24.66 -14.89 19.23
C ASP A 28 24.76 -16.27 18.57
N HIS A 29 24.67 -17.35 19.34
CA HIS A 29 24.61 -18.72 18.84
C HIS A 29 23.26 -19.38 19.18
N TRP A 30 22.87 -20.38 18.39
CA TRP A 30 21.72 -21.21 18.74
C TRP A 30 21.97 -21.99 20.02
N PRO A 31 21.03 -22.04 20.98
CA PRO A 31 21.22 -22.73 22.25
C PRO A 31 21.75 -24.15 22.10
N GLY A 32 22.88 -24.45 22.74
CA GLY A 32 23.50 -25.77 22.69
C GLY A 32 24.23 -26.12 21.37
N THR A 33 24.45 -25.17 20.49
CA THR A 33 25.15 -25.39 19.22
C THR A 33 26.25 -24.36 18.99
N SER A 34 27.17 -24.62 18.08
CA SER A 34 28.18 -23.65 17.59
C SER A 34 27.71 -22.89 16.33
N ILE A 35 26.42 -22.96 15.98
CA ILE A 35 25.86 -22.30 14.81
C ILE A 35 25.47 -20.88 15.22
N GLY A 36 26.07 -19.87 14.60
CA GLY A 36 25.74 -18.46 14.81
C GLY A 36 24.28 -18.13 14.45
N LEU A 37 23.69 -17.19 15.17
CA LEU A 37 22.38 -16.63 14.81
C LEU A 37 22.46 -15.88 13.47
N PRO A 38 21.36 -15.82 12.69
CA PRO A 38 21.33 -15.09 11.41
C PRO A 38 21.63 -13.59 11.54
N THR A 39 21.37 -13.01 12.72
CA THR A 39 21.57 -11.60 13.02
C THR A 39 22.14 -11.46 14.41
N THR A 40 23.10 -10.57 14.59
CA THR A 40 23.61 -10.21 15.94
C THR A 40 22.53 -9.50 16.73
N THR A 41 22.49 -9.71 18.04
CA THR A 41 21.46 -9.17 18.93
C THR A 41 21.94 -7.93 19.71
N ASP A 42 23.04 -7.32 19.26
CA ASP A 42 23.56 -6.07 19.82
C ASP A 42 22.59 -4.89 19.59
N ASP A 43 22.69 -3.87 20.43
CA ASP A 43 21.78 -2.71 20.38
C ASP A 43 21.88 -1.92 19.07
N LEU A 44 23.03 -1.99 18.38
CA LEU A 44 23.21 -1.37 17.08
C LEU A 44 22.40 -2.09 15.99
N THR A 45 22.38 -3.41 16.01
CA THR A 45 21.68 -4.20 14.98
C THR A 45 20.21 -4.39 15.31
N MET A 46 19.89 -4.55 16.61
CA MET A 46 18.56 -4.87 17.10
C MET A 46 18.24 -4.08 18.37
N PRO A 47 17.87 -2.77 18.26
CA PRO A 47 17.53 -1.97 19.42
C PRO A 47 16.29 -2.53 20.14
N HIS A 48 16.14 -2.24 21.43
CA HIS A 48 14.96 -2.62 22.18
C HIS A 48 13.71 -1.88 21.67
N ALA A 49 12.57 -2.55 21.68
CA ALA A 49 11.30 -1.93 21.27
C ALA A 49 10.96 -0.69 22.13
N THR A 50 11.35 -0.70 23.40
CA THR A 50 11.21 0.45 24.33
C THR A 50 12.04 1.65 23.89
N ASP A 51 13.24 1.43 23.37
CA ASP A 51 14.15 2.49 22.93
C ASP A 51 13.63 3.14 21.66
N ILE A 52 13.13 2.33 20.69
CA ILE A 52 12.48 2.82 19.49
C ILE A 52 11.26 3.69 19.82
N VAL A 53 10.45 3.27 20.82
CA VAL A 53 9.29 4.05 21.27
C VAL A 53 9.73 5.30 22.04
N GLY A 54 10.76 5.21 22.88
CA GLY A 54 11.33 6.35 23.61
C GLY A 54 11.81 7.43 22.66
N GLU A 55 12.54 7.03 21.61
CA GLU A 55 13.11 7.91 20.60
C GLU A 55 12.05 8.71 19.83
N LEU A 56 10.83 8.19 19.69
CA LEU A 56 9.73 8.94 19.06
C LEU A 56 9.43 10.28 19.78
N PHE A 57 9.73 10.39 21.05
CA PHE A 57 9.50 11.60 21.85
C PHE A 57 10.74 12.50 21.94
N GLU A 58 11.89 12.05 21.48
CA GLU A 58 13.10 12.85 21.44
C GLU A 58 13.07 13.92 20.33
N GLU A 59 13.79 15.02 20.57
CA GLU A 59 13.80 16.15 19.65
C GLU A 59 14.77 15.93 18.50
N VAL A 60 14.28 15.96 17.29
CA VAL A 60 15.08 15.95 16.05
C VAL A 60 15.06 17.32 15.38
N ARG A 61 16.12 17.62 14.63
CA ARG A 61 16.25 18.87 13.90
C ARG A 61 15.50 18.80 12.57
N ASP A 62 14.53 19.70 12.36
CA ASP A 62 13.87 19.93 11.07
C ASP A 62 14.19 21.37 10.59
N GLY A 63 15.28 21.52 9.87
CA GLY A 63 15.80 22.83 9.48
C GLY A 63 16.25 23.67 10.68
N ARG A 64 15.54 24.78 10.99
CA ARG A 64 15.79 25.63 12.15
C ARG A 64 14.97 25.27 13.39
N ALA A 65 13.96 24.43 13.25
CA ALA A 65 13.08 23.99 14.33
C ALA A 65 13.59 22.68 14.96
N ARG A 66 13.29 22.50 16.24
CA ARG A 66 13.39 21.21 16.93
C ARG A 66 11.98 20.69 17.15
N LEU A 67 11.73 19.47 16.75
CA LEU A 67 10.42 18.82 16.86
C LEU A 67 10.62 17.41 17.40
N PRO A 68 9.70 16.88 18.22
CA PRO A 68 9.68 15.46 18.54
C PRO A 68 9.67 14.61 17.28
N LEU A 69 10.39 13.49 17.30
CA LEU A 69 10.53 12.61 16.12
C LEU A 69 9.17 12.18 15.56
N TYR A 70 8.18 11.89 16.41
CA TYR A 70 6.84 11.51 15.93
C TYR A 70 6.17 12.63 15.13
N LEU A 71 6.31 13.91 15.50
CA LEU A 71 5.77 15.03 14.71
C LEU A 71 6.51 15.21 13.38
N PHE A 72 7.84 15.03 13.42
CA PHE A 72 8.65 15.04 12.21
C PHE A 72 8.20 13.94 11.23
N LEU A 73 8.02 12.70 11.73
CA LEU A 73 7.56 11.58 10.91
C LEU A 73 6.12 11.78 10.41
N LEU A 74 5.21 12.35 11.22
CA LEU A 74 3.86 12.71 10.77
C LEU A 74 3.88 13.74 9.64
N LYS A 75 4.72 14.76 9.76
CA LYS A 75 4.92 15.76 8.70
C LYS A 75 5.44 15.12 7.42
N LYS A 76 6.46 14.25 7.52
CA LYS A 76 6.99 13.49 6.38
C LYS A 76 5.94 12.55 5.79
N GLY A 77 5.19 11.87 6.64
CA GLY A 77 4.09 10.97 6.26
C GLY A 77 2.98 11.69 5.48
N TRP A 78 2.72 12.96 5.80
CA TRP A 78 1.75 13.74 5.05
C TRP A 78 2.15 13.95 3.59
N TYR A 79 3.44 14.20 3.31
CA TYR A 79 3.94 14.31 1.93
C TYR A 79 3.82 12.97 1.20
N THR A 80 4.30 11.88 1.81
CA THR A 80 4.17 10.53 1.25
C THR A 80 2.70 10.16 1.00
N PHE A 81 1.79 10.53 1.92
CA PHE A 81 0.35 10.33 1.74
C PHE A 81 -0.20 11.07 0.51
N GLN A 82 0.18 12.32 0.30
CA GLN A 82 -0.27 13.10 -0.87
C GLN A 82 0.17 12.43 -2.17
N GLU A 83 1.43 12.01 -2.26
CA GLU A 83 2.00 11.33 -3.42
C GLU A 83 1.32 9.99 -3.67
N ALA A 84 1.12 9.19 -2.62
CA ALA A 84 0.40 7.93 -2.68
C ALA A 84 -1.08 8.12 -3.07
N ALA A 85 -1.77 9.12 -2.54
CA ALA A 85 -3.17 9.40 -2.85
C ALA A 85 -3.37 9.83 -4.31
N ILE A 86 -2.48 10.66 -4.85
CA ILE A 86 -2.48 11.04 -6.26
C ILE A 86 -2.23 9.78 -7.12
N GLY A 87 -1.18 9.01 -6.81
CA GLY A 87 -0.86 7.78 -7.53
C GLY A 87 -1.97 6.74 -7.47
N PHE A 88 -2.59 6.56 -6.30
CA PHE A 88 -3.76 5.68 -6.15
C PHE A 88 -4.93 6.12 -7.03
N THR A 89 -5.23 7.42 -7.04
CA THR A 89 -6.36 7.96 -7.82
C THR A 89 -6.16 7.74 -9.32
N PHE A 90 -4.97 8.06 -9.83
CA PHE A 90 -4.63 7.81 -11.23
C PHE A 90 -4.58 6.31 -11.56
N GLY A 91 -3.98 5.50 -10.70
CA GLY A 91 -3.93 4.06 -10.86
C GLY A 91 -5.32 3.41 -10.87
N LEU A 92 -6.21 3.88 -10.00
CA LEU A 92 -7.62 3.46 -9.97
C LEU A 92 -8.34 3.85 -11.27
N ALA A 93 -8.18 5.09 -11.73
CA ALA A 93 -8.82 5.59 -12.94
C ALA A 93 -8.32 4.82 -14.19
N ILE A 94 -7.02 4.62 -14.33
CA ILE A 94 -6.40 3.88 -15.43
C ILE A 94 -6.81 2.40 -15.36
N GLY A 95 -6.68 1.76 -14.20
CA GLY A 95 -7.03 0.35 -14.00
C GLY A 95 -8.49 0.06 -14.29
N MET A 96 -9.41 0.88 -13.79
CA MET A 96 -10.84 0.77 -14.06
C MET A 96 -11.15 1.05 -15.54
N GLY A 97 -10.54 2.08 -16.13
CA GLY A 97 -10.69 2.39 -17.55
C GLY A 97 -10.26 1.23 -18.44
N LEU A 98 -9.09 0.63 -18.16
CA LEU A 98 -8.59 -0.55 -18.88
C LEU A 98 -9.53 -1.77 -18.70
N ALA A 99 -10.04 -2.00 -17.49
CA ALA A 99 -10.98 -3.10 -17.24
C ALA A 99 -12.29 -2.93 -18.04
N ILE A 100 -12.85 -1.72 -18.08
CA ILE A 100 -14.04 -1.42 -18.87
C ILE A 100 -13.77 -1.55 -20.37
N LEU A 101 -12.60 -1.11 -20.83
CA LEU A 101 -12.18 -1.22 -22.23
C LEU A 101 -12.03 -2.70 -22.65
N MET A 102 -11.35 -3.51 -21.84
CA MET A 102 -11.20 -4.95 -22.03
C MET A 102 -12.56 -5.69 -21.99
N LEU A 103 -13.44 -5.30 -21.06
CA LEU A 103 -14.81 -5.85 -20.99
C LEU A 103 -15.60 -5.58 -22.26
N ARG A 104 -15.42 -4.40 -22.88
CA ARG A 104 -16.18 -3.99 -24.07
C ARG A 104 -15.74 -4.72 -25.31
N TRP A 105 -14.43 -5.00 -25.47
CA TRP A 105 -13.85 -5.62 -26.65
C TRP A 105 -12.92 -6.78 -26.29
N ARG A 106 -13.33 -8.00 -26.61
CA ARG A 106 -12.54 -9.22 -26.38
C ARG A 106 -11.16 -9.20 -27.06
N VAL A 107 -11.03 -8.52 -28.18
CA VAL A 107 -9.74 -8.37 -28.86
C VAL A 107 -8.77 -7.56 -28.01
N VAL A 108 -9.27 -6.48 -27.40
CA VAL A 108 -8.50 -5.64 -26.47
C VAL A 108 -8.10 -6.42 -25.21
N GLU A 109 -9.03 -7.22 -24.66
CA GLU A 109 -8.73 -8.07 -23.50
C GLU A 109 -7.58 -9.04 -23.81
N ARG A 110 -7.69 -9.78 -24.92
CA ARG A 110 -6.65 -10.75 -25.34
C ARG A 110 -5.32 -10.09 -25.68
N GLY A 111 -5.35 -8.89 -26.20
CA GLY A 111 -4.15 -8.13 -26.54
C GLY A 111 -3.48 -7.48 -25.33
N LEU A 112 -4.24 -6.83 -24.44
CA LEU A 112 -3.67 -6.05 -23.33
C LEU A 112 -3.36 -6.87 -22.08
N LEU A 113 -4.20 -7.88 -21.74
CA LEU A 113 -4.05 -8.63 -20.49
C LEU A 113 -2.67 -9.29 -20.32
N PRO A 114 -2.05 -9.90 -21.35
CA PRO A 114 -0.69 -10.42 -21.25
C PRO A 114 0.33 -9.31 -20.90
N TRP A 115 0.23 -8.15 -21.54
CA TRP A 115 1.15 -7.02 -21.30
C TRP A 115 0.97 -6.42 -19.90
N ILE A 116 -0.27 -6.33 -19.43
CA ILE A 116 -0.56 -5.90 -18.04
C ILE A 116 0.09 -6.86 -17.05
N ASN A 117 0.03 -8.18 -17.28
CA ASN A 117 0.67 -9.16 -16.42
C ASN A 117 2.21 -9.07 -16.49
N VAL A 118 2.78 -8.95 -17.69
CA VAL A 118 4.22 -8.82 -17.89
C VAL A 118 4.76 -7.53 -17.28
N SER A 119 4.00 -6.44 -17.26
CA SER A 119 4.44 -5.18 -16.65
C SER A 119 4.84 -5.34 -15.18
N GLN A 120 4.26 -6.30 -14.47
CA GLN A 120 4.59 -6.55 -13.05
C GLN A 120 5.92 -7.30 -12.84
N THR A 121 6.50 -7.87 -13.89
CA THR A 121 7.81 -8.52 -13.80
C THR A 121 8.96 -7.51 -13.85
N VAL A 122 8.70 -6.27 -14.22
CA VAL A 122 9.71 -5.23 -14.28
C VAL A 122 10.06 -4.75 -12.87
N PRO A 123 11.34 -4.82 -12.44
CA PRO A 123 11.73 -4.37 -11.11
C PRO A 123 11.47 -2.88 -10.93
N LEU A 124 10.62 -2.54 -9.96
CA LEU A 124 10.27 -1.15 -9.68
C LEU A 124 11.49 -0.28 -9.37
N ILE A 125 12.44 -0.83 -8.63
CA ILE A 125 13.67 -0.11 -8.26
C ILE A 125 14.50 0.32 -9.46
N ALA A 126 14.39 -0.39 -10.60
CA ALA A 126 15.05 -0.02 -11.83
C ALA A 126 14.26 1.03 -12.63
N LEU A 127 12.91 1.02 -12.54
CA LEU A 127 12.04 1.98 -13.21
C LEU A 127 12.04 3.35 -12.53
N ALA A 128 12.11 3.39 -11.21
CA ALA A 128 11.97 4.61 -10.45
C ALA A 128 12.96 5.72 -10.88
N PRO A 129 14.29 5.47 -11.00
CA PRO A 129 15.23 6.49 -11.47
C PRO A 129 14.93 7.00 -12.89
N ILE A 130 14.43 6.12 -13.78
CA ILE A 130 14.10 6.46 -15.17
C ILE A 130 12.92 7.45 -15.18
N ILE A 131 11.85 7.13 -14.46
CA ILE A 131 10.64 7.98 -14.36
C ILE A 131 11.00 9.35 -13.80
N VAL A 132 11.85 9.37 -12.79
CA VAL A 132 12.31 10.61 -12.16
C VAL A 132 13.14 11.46 -13.09
N THR A 133 14.13 10.85 -13.76
CA THR A 133 14.97 11.56 -14.72
C THR A 133 14.10 12.14 -15.84
N TRP A 134 13.14 11.37 -16.35
CA TRP A 134 12.20 11.83 -17.35
C TRP A 134 11.35 13.01 -16.84
N GLY A 135 10.82 12.92 -15.62
CA GLY A 135 10.08 14.00 -14.99
C GLY A 135 10.89 15.31 -14.91
N ARG A 136 12.14 15.21 -14.46
CA ARG A 136 13.05 16.37 -14.38
C ARG A 136 13.38 16.98 -15.74
N LEU A 137 13.54 16.15 -16.78
CA LEU A 137 13.75 16.64 -18.15
C LEU A 137 12.56 17.44 -18.69
N HIS A 138 11.37 17.24 -18.13
CA HIS A 138 10.15 17.96 -18.51
C HIS A 138 9.71 18.97 -17.45
N ASP A 139 10.58 19.34 -16.52
CA ASP A 139 10.32 20.29 -15.43
C ASP A 139 9.08 19.93 -14.59
N LEU A 140 8.77 18.62 -14.47
CA LEU A 140 7.67 18.16 -13.63
C LEU A 140 8.07 18.23 -12.15
N PRO A 141 7.19 18.70 -11.27
CA PRO A 141 7.41 18.64 -9.83
C PRO A 141 7.65 17.19 -9.36
N ASP A 142 8.55 17.00 -8.39
CA ASP A 142 8.90 15.66 -7.85
C ASP A 142 7.67 14.85 -7.43
N ILE A 143 6.64 15.52 -6.88
CA ILE A 143 5.38 14.88 -6.49
C ILE A 143 4.71 14.11 -7.64
N PHE A 144 4.76 14.63 -8.88
CA PHE A 144 4.19 13.95 -10.04
C PHE A 144 5.00 12.72 -10.45
N SER A 145 6.33 12.83 -10.43
CA SER A 145 7.22 11.71 -10.76
C SER A 145 7.05 10.56 -9.77
N ILE A 146 6.96 10.88 -8.47
CA ILE A 146 6.71 9.89 -7.41
C ILE A 146 5.31 9.29 -7.56
N SER A 147 4.29 10.14 -7.76
CA SER A 147 2.92 9.68 -7.96
C SER A 147 2.77 8.78 -9.19
N LEU A 148 3.58 8.97 -10.24
CA LEU A 148 3.58 8.10 -11.41
C LEU A 148 4.10 6.70 -11.07
N ILE A 149 5.11 6.59 -10.19
CA ILE A 149 5.60 5.32 -9.67
C ILE A 149 4.51 4.62 -8.84
N ALA A 150 3.83 5.37 -7.96
CA ALA A 150 2.70 4.85 -7.19
C ALA A 150 1.53 4.43 -8.10
N THR A 151 1.25 5.18 -9.17
CA THR A 151 0.26 4.84 -10.20
C THR A 151 0.58 3.51 -10.87
N TYR A 152 1.86 3.30 -11.24
CA TYR A 152 2.32 2.07 -11.88
C TYR A 152 2.08 0.83 -11.01
N LEU A 153 2.30 0.91 -9.70
CA LEU A 153 2.01 -0.23 -8.82
C LEU A 153 0.50 -0.44 -8.60
N THR A 154 -0.29 0.63 -8.65
CA THR A 154 -1.72 0.60 -8.31
C THR A 154 -2.59 0.11 -9.47
N PHE A 155 -2.28 0.47 -10.73
CA PHE A 155 -3.19 0.20 -11.85
C PHE A 155 -3.41 -1.28 -12.10
N PHE A 156 -2.40 -2.11 -11.92
CA PHE A 156 -2.46 -3.54 -12.22
C PHE A 156 -3.50 -4.30 -11.37
N PRO A 157 -3.41 -4.31 -10.03
CA PRO A 157 -4.38 -5.05 -9.21
C PRO A 157 -5.81 -4.55 -9.44
N VAL A 158 -5.97 -3.25 -9.71
CA VAL A 158 -7.27 -2.67 -10.04
C VAL A 158 -7.76 -3.17 -11.40
N ALA A 159 -6.93 -3.12 -12.45
CA ALA A 159 -7.33 -3.52 -13.80
C ALA A 159 -7.77 -4.99 -13.86
N VAL A 160 -6.96 -5.89 -13.28
CA VAL A 160 -7.23 -7.33 -13.32
C VAL A 160 -8.44 -7.70 -12.47
N SER A 161 -8.52 -7.17 -11.25
CA SER A 161 -9.64 -7.49 -10.35
C SER A 161 -10.95 -6.84 -10.78
N ALA A 162 -10.90 -5.61 -11.31
CA ALA A 162 -12.06 -4.96 -11.89
C ALA A 162 -12.59 -5.74 -13.10
N LEU A 163 -11.71 -6.19 -14.01
CA LEU A 163 -12.12 -7.00 -15.15
C LEU A 163 -12.83 -8.29 -14.69
N ARG A 164 -12.22 -9.04 -13.77
CA ARG A 164 -12.81 -10.26 -13.20
C ARG A 164 -14.17 -9.97 -12.54
N GLY A 165 -14.25 -8.90 -11.76
CA GLY A 165 -15.48 -8.50 -11.10
C GLY A 165 -16.58 -8.06 -12.08
N LEU A 166 -16.23 -7.33 -13.14
CA LEU A 166 -17.18 -6.92 -14.19
C LEU A 166 -17.64 -8.10 -15.05
N GLN A 167 -16.88 -9.20 -15.10
CA GLN A 167 -17.23 -10.44 -15.79
C GLN A 167 -17.99 -11.43 -14.89
N SER A 168 -18.13 -11.18 -13.58
CA SER A 168 -18.68 -12.10 -12.59
C SER A 168 -20.20 -12.36 -12.65
N PRO A 169 -21.08 -11.48 -13.25
CA PRO A 169 -22.50 -11.76 -13.29
C PRO A 169 -22.84 -13.03 -14.06
N ASP A 170 -23.77 -13.81 -13.50
CA ASP A 170 -24.25 -15.05 -14.09
C ASP A 170 -24.89 -14.85 -15.46
N ALA A 171 -24.85 -15.90 -16.30
CA ALA A 171 -25.43 -15.88 -17.64
C ALA A 171 -26.92 -15.52 -17.61
N ALA A 172 -27.68 -16.05 -16.64
CA ALA A 172 -29.12 -15.77 -16.49
C ALA A 172 -29.40 -14.27 -16.29
N HIS A 173 -28.63 -13.57 -15.45
CA HIS A 173 -28.80 -12.12 -15.27
C HIS A 173 -28.46 -11.33 -16.53
N LEU A 174 -27.45 -11.79 -17.29
CA LEU A 174 -27.09 -11.15 -18.56
C LEU A 174 -28.13 -11.39 -19.64
N GLU A 175 -28.77 -12.57 -19.69
CA GLU A 175 -29.87 -12.89 -20.58
C GLU A 175 -31.12 -12.08 -20.25
N LEU A 176 -31.41 -11.91 -18.95
CA LEU A 176 -32.49 -11.04 -18.50
C LEU A 176 -32.32 -9.60 -18.99
N MET A 177 -31.08 -9.05 -18.85
CA MET A 177 -30.81 -7.70 -19.37
C MET A 177 -30.98 -7.62 -20.90
N ARG A 178 -30.65 -8.68 -21.62
CA ARG A 178 -30.89 -8.76 -23.08
C ARG A 178 -32.34 -8.84 -23.44
N SER A 179 -33.17 -9.62 -22.69
CA SER A 179 -34.62 -9.73 -22.94
C SER A 179 -35.33 -8.40 -22.77
N TYR A 180 -34.82 -7.53 -21.87
CA TYR A 180 -35.31 -6.14 -21.74
C TYR A 180 -34.67 -5.17 -22.75
N ALA A 181 -33.91 -5.66 -23.74
CA ALA A 181 -33.16 -4.84 -24.68
C ALA A 181 -32.30 -3.74 -24.01
N ALA A 182 -31.80 -4.01 -22.79
CA ALA A 182 -31.07 -3.05 -22.02
C ALA A 182 -29.75 -2.66 -22.73
N PRO A 183 -29.48 -1.35 -22.92
CA PRO A 183 -28.24 -0.91 -23.56
C PRO A 183 -27.02 -1.26 -22.70
N TRP A 184 -25.86 -1.38 -23.32
CA TRP A 184 -24.62 -1.78 -22.67
C TRP A 184 -24.29 -0.94 -21.41
N ARG A 185 -24.54 0.38 -21.46
CA ARG A 185 -24.34 1.28 -20.30
C ARG A 185 -25.23 0.87 -19.13
N THR A 186 -26.49 0.56 -19.34
CA THR A 186 -27.41 0.12 -18.29
C THR A 186 -26.94 -1.20 -17.67
N THR A 187 -26.53 -2.16 -18.49
CA THR A 187 -25.96 -3.43 -18.02
C THR A 187 -24.66 -3.21 -17.22
N LEU A 188 -23.81 -2.28 -17.66
CA LEU A 188 -22.57 -1.95 -16.94
C LEU A 188 -22.87 -1.36 -15.55
N PHE A 189 -23.69 -0.31 -15.47
CA PHE A 189 -23.91 0.43 -14.22
C PHE A 189 -24.89 -0.27 -13.26
N LYS A 190 -25.93 -0.96 -13.78
CA LYS A 190 -26.96 -1.59 -12.94
C LYS A 190 -26.69 -3.05 -12.59
N LEU A 191 -25.87 -3.77 -13.36
CA LEU A 191 -25.57 -5.19 -13.10
C LEU A 191 -24.09 -5.42 -12.82
N ARG A 192 -23.18 -5.07 -13.75
CA ARG A 192 -21.78 -5.45 -13.69
C ARG A 192 -20.98 -4.72 -12.61
N LEU A 193 -21.14 -3.41 -12.48
CA LEU A 193 -20.47 -2.61 -11.45
C LEU A 193 -20.91 -2.98 -10.02
N PRO A 194 -22.19 -3.15 -9.72
CA PRO A 194 -22.61 -3.66 -8.42
C PRO A 194 -22.06 -5.06 -8.11
N ALA A 195 -22.07 -5.99 -9.07
CA ALA A 195 -21.51 -7.33 -8.90
C ALA A 195 -19.98 -7.31 -8.70
N ALA A 196 -19.28 -6.37 -9.34
CA ALA A 196 -17.84 -6.24 -9.23
C ALA A 196 -17.34 -5.80 -7.83
N ARG A 197 -18.21 -5.28 -6.96
CA ARG A 197 -17.81 -4.75 -5.64
C ARG A 197 -17.03 -5.76 -4.80
N ALA A 198 -17.44 -7.02 -4.80
CA ALA A 198 -16.79 -8.09 -4.05
C ALA A 198 -15.33 -8.32 -4.49
N TYR A 199 -15.01 -8.04 -5.75
CA TYR A 199 -13.67 -8.15 -6.31
C TYR A 199 -12.87 -6.84 -6.19
N LEU A 200 -13.57 -5.70 -6.26
CA LEU A 200 -12.96 -4.39 -6.22
C LEU A 200 -12.40 -4.03 -4.84
N PHE A 201 -13.14 -4.26 -3.76
CA PHE A 201 -12.67 -3.86 -2.44
C PHE A 201 -11.39 -4.54 -1.99
N PRO A 202 -11.17 -5.85 -2.15
CA PRO A 202 -9.88 -6.47 -1.90
C PRO A 202 -8.76 -5.89 -2.77
N ALA A 203 -9.05 -5.61 -4.05
CA ALA A 203 -8.09 -5.00 -4.95
C ALA A 203 -7.74 -3.56 -4.55
N LEU A 204 -8.71 -2.76 -4.10
CA LEU A 204 -8.49 -1.40 -3.62
C LEU A 204 -7.63 -1.37 -2.35
N LYS A 205 -7.83 -2.31 -1.43
CA LYS A 205 -6.97 -2.45 -0.25
C LYS A 205 -5.53 -2.76 -0.63
N LEU A 206 -5.33 -3.70 -1.54
CA LEU A 206 -4.00 -4.03 -2.06
C LEU A 206 -3.39 -2.82 -2.79
N ALA A 207 -4.16 -2.16 -3.64
CA ALA A 207 -3.73 -1.00 -4.41
C ALA A 207 -3.32 0.18 -3.52
N THR A 208 -4.03 0.44 -2.40
CA THR A 208 -3.64 1.48 -1.44
C THR A 208 -2.32 1.18 -0.76
N THR A 209 -2.09 -0.06 -0.36
CA THR A 209 -0.80 -0.46 0.22
C THR A 209 0.33 -0.30 -0.81
N LEU A 210 0.10 -0.74 -2.05
CA LEU A 210 1.06 -0.62 -3.13
C LEU A 210 1.33 0.83 -3.53
N SER A 211 0.34 1.74 -3.42
CA SER A 211 0.57 3.16 -3.69
C SER A 211 1.50 3.81 -2.66
N VAL A 212 1.37 3.46 -1.38
CA VAL A 212 2.28 3.92 -0.32
C VAL A 212 3.69 3.37 -0.53
N VAL A 213 3.82 2.07 -0.87
CA VAL A 213 5.12 1.45 -1.20
C VAL A 213 5.75 2.16 -2.41
N GLY A 214 4.95 2.43 -3.46
CA GLY A 214 5.42 3.13 -4.65
C GLY A 214 5.91 4.55 -4.36
N ALA A 215 5.20 5.30 -3.51
CA ALA A 215 5.61 6.62 -3.07
C ALA A 215 6.94 6.56 -2.30
N ILE A 216 7.07 5.68 -1.32
CA ILE A 216 8.31 5.52 -0.52
C ILE A 216 9.50 5.13 -1.41
N VAL A 217 9.33 4.17 -2.33
CA VAL A 217 10.39 3.76 -3.26
C VAL A 217 10.76 4.91 -4.20
N GLY A 218 9.77 5.69 -4.66
CA GLY A 218 9.99 6.88 -5.46
C GLY A 218 10.81 7.94 -4.70
N GLU A 219 10.43 8.26 -3.47
CA GLU A 219 11.14 9.22 -2.61
C GLU A 219 12.60 8.82 -2.36
N ILE A 220 12.85 7.52 -2.09
CA ILE A 220 14.22 6.97 -1.93
C ILE A 220 15.01 7.15 -3.22
N SER A 221 14.43 6.83 -4.37
CA SER A 221 15.10 6.85 -5.67
C SER A 221 15.44 8.26 -6.15
N ILE A 222 14.60 9.24 -5.85
CA ILE A 222 14.79 10.65 -6.23
C ILE A 222 15.75 11.38 -5.29
N GLY A 223 15.83 10.93 -4.03
CA GLY A 223 16.54 11.69 -2.99
C GLY A 223 15.84 13.04 -2.72
N THR A 224 14.50 13.04 -2.66
CA THR A 224 13.70 14.24 -2.32
C THR A 224 14.09 14.81 -0.98
N LYS A 225 13.72 16.07 -0.70
CA LYS A 225 13.90 16.68 0.63
C LYS A 225 12.75 16.34 1.59
N THR A 226 11.69 15.72 1.11
CA THR A 226 10.43 15.47 1.82
C THR A 226 10.07 13.99 1.77
N GLY A 227 9.14 13.56 2.63
CA GLY A 227 8.58 12.22 2.67
C GLY A 227 9.29 11.24 3.61
N LEU A 228 8.62 10.12 3.89
CA LEU A 228 9.11 9.06 4.78
C LEU A 228 10.23 8.25 4.15
N GLY A 229 10.20 8.02 2.82
CA GLY A 229 11.29 7.34 2.12
C GLY A 229 12.60 8.12 2.21
N ARG A 230 12.53 9.47 2.17
CA ARG A 230 13.70 10.31 2.44
C ARG A 230 14.20 10.17 3.87
N ALA A 231 13.30 10.15 4.86
CA ALA A 231 13.69 9.95 6.26
C ALA A 231 14.36 8.58 6.46
N ILE A 232 13.79 7.52 5.88
CA ILE A 232 14.39 6.17 5.90
C ILE A 232 15.81 6.19 5.30
N LEU A 233 15.99 6.79 4.12
CA LEU A 233 17.29 6.86 3.47
C LEU A 233 18.32 7.63 4.31
N GLU A 234 17.91 8.75 4.91
CA GLU A 234 18.78 9.60 5.73
C GLU A 234 19.19 8.88 7.03
N TYR A 235 18.26 8.21 7.70
CA TYR A 235 18.54 7.44 8.91
C TYR A 235 19.33 6.16 8.61
N ALA A 236 19.09 5.51 7.47
CA ALA A 236 19.91 4.38 7.04
C ALA A 236 21.39 4.77 6.83
N GLN A 237 21.67 5.98 6.35
CA GLN A 237 23.05 6.48 6.23
C GLN A 237 23.71 6.80 7.58
N ARG A 238 22.91 7.02 8.61
CA ARG A 238 23.37 7.30 9.98
C ARG A 238 23.14 6.12 10.95
N TYR A 239 22.87 4.95 10.42
CA TYR A 239 22.50 3.77 11.19
C TYR A 239 23.49 3.43 12.32
N ALA A 240 24.78 3.55 12.08
CA ALA A 240 25.82 3.28 13.09
C ALA A 240 25.81 4.23 14.30
N VAL A 241 25.05 5.34 14.24
CA VAL A 241 24.98 6.34 15.33
C VAL A 241 23.66 6.29 16.07
N SER A 242 22.57 6.05 15.35
CA SER A 242 21.21 6.07 15.91
C SER A 242 20.31 5.10 15.12
N PRO A 243 20.43 3.80 15.34
CA PRO A 243 19.61 2.80 14.64
C PRO A 243 18.12 2.98 14.93
N GLU A 244 17.75 3.45 16.13
CA GLU A 244 16.36 3.64 16.57
C GLU A 244 15.57 4.57 15.65
N HIS A 245 16.20 5.62 15.11
CA HIS A 245 15.58 6.54 14.16
C HIS A 245 15.14 5.84 12.87
N LEU A 246 15.95 4.90 12.36
CA LEU A 246 15.59 4.13 11.18
C LEU A 246 14.39 3.24 11.45
N TYR A 247 14.38 2.52 12.56
CA TYR A 247 13.25 1.69 12.97
C TYR A 247 11.99 2.52 13.19
N ALA A 248 12.10 3.68 13.84
CA ALA A 248 10.99 4.61 14.02
C ALA A 248 10.42 5.10 12.67
N ALA A 249 11.27 5.41 11.68
CA ALA A 249 10.82 5.82 10.35
C ALA A 249 10.14 4.68 9.58
N VAL A 250 10.64 3.44 9.71
CA VAL A 250 9.99 2.24 9.15
C VAL A 250 8.63 2.00 9.79
N LEU A 251 8.53 2.09 11.13
CA LEU A 251 7.25 1.99 11.85
C LEU A 251 6.28 3.10 11.45
N GLY A 252 6.75 4.33 11.27
CA GLY A 252 5.96 5.44 10.74
C GLY A 252 5.39 5.16 9.35
N SER A 253 6.19 4.53 8.49
CA SER A 253 5.77 4.11 7.15
C SER A 253 4.72 2.99 7.18
N ALA A 254 4.92 2.02 8.06
CA ALA A 254 3.95 0.95 8.30
C ALA A 254 2.63 1.50 8.86
N ALA A 255 2.70 2.45 9.80
CA ALA A 255 1.53 3.12 10.37
C ALA A 255 0.76 3.91 9.30
N LEU A 256 1.45 4.59 8.38
CA LEU A 256 0.82 5.25 7.24
C LEU A 256 0.09 4.24 6.36
N GLY A 257 0.76 3.16 5.95
CA GLY A 257 0.15 2.10 5.13
C GLY A 257 -1.08 1.47 5.79
N LEU A 258 -1.00 1.14 7.08
CA LEU A 258 -2.12 0.62 7.87
C LEU A 258 -3.28 1.61 7.97
N SER A 259 -3.00 2.91 8.13
CA SER A 259 -4.01 3.97 8.20
C SER A 259 -4.79 4.08 6.89
N VAL A 260 -4.09 4.10 5.76
CA VAL A 260 -4.73 4.18 4.43
C VAL A 260 -5.51 2.90 4.10
N PHE A 261 -4.95 1.74 4.42
CA PHE A 261 -5.66 0.45 4.33
C PHE A 261 -6.94 0.45 5.19
N GLY A 262 -6.84 0.98 6.42
CA GLY A 262 -7.96 1.10 7.35
C GLY A 262 -9.08 1.99 6.79
N LEU A 263 -8.73 3.12 6.17
CA LEU A 263 -9.69 4.02 5.53
C LEU A 263 -10.48 3.30 4.41
N VAL A 264 -9.80 2.55 3.54
CA VAL A 264 -10.48 1.77 2.48
C VAL A 264 -11.31 0.64 3.06
N SER A 265 -10.84 -0.02 4.12
CA SER A 265 -11.61 -1.06 4.83
C SER A 265 -12.86 -0.50 5.50
N LEU A 266 -12.80 0.73 6.00
CA LEU A 266 -13.97 1.43 6.56
C LEU A 266 -14.97 1.78 5.45
N ALA A 267 -14.48 2.31 4.32
CA ALA A 267 -15.32 2.61 3.15
C ALA A 267 -16.03 1.35 2.63
N GLU A 268 -15.33 0.21 2.53
CA GLU A 268 -15.93 -1.08 2.18
C GLU A 268 -17.09 -1.44 3.12
N ARG A 269 -16.86 -1.39 4.43
CA ARG A 269 -17.91 -1.74 5.42
C ARG A 269 -19.15 -0.86 5.29
N LEU A 270 -18.95 0.43 5.06
CA LEU A 270 -20.05 1.38 4.89
C LEU A 270 -20.86 1.10 3.62
N VAL A 271 -20.16 0.78 2.50
CA VAL A 271 -20.82 0.47 1.22
C VAL A 271 -21.53 -0.87 1.28
N MET A 272 -20.89 -1.92 1.84
CA MET A 272 -21.47 -3.27 1.89
C MET A 272 -22.68 -3.33 2.83
N LYS A 273 -22.62 -2.74 4.02
CA LYS A 273 -23.78 -2.68 4.94
C LYS A 273 -25.01 -1.99 4.32
N ARG A 274 -24.79 -0.94 3.53
CA ARG A 274 -25.89 -0.24 2.86
C ARG A 274 -26.57 -1.11 1.82
N THR A 275 -25.83 -2.00 1.17
CA THR A 275 -26.38 -2.93 0.16
C THR A 275 -27.21 -4.04 0.80
N GLU A 276 -26.74 -4.64 1.91
CA GLU A 276 -27.49 -5.65 2.67
C GLU A 276 -28.80 -5.10 3.27
N GLY A 277 -28.77 -3.84 3.75
CA GLY A 277 -29.96 -3.17 4.29
C GLY A 277 -31.04 -2.93 3.21
N MET A 278 -30.65 -2.61 1.99
CA MET A 278 -31.57 -2.45 0.86
C MET A 278 -32.20 -3.79 0.43
N GLN A 279 -31.39 -4.86 0.35
CA GLN A 279 -31.90 -6.20 0.01
C GLN A 279 -32.92 -6.72 1.02
N ARG A 280 -32.67 -6.53 2.33
CA ARG A 280 -33.65 -6.89 3.39
C ARG A 280 -34.93 -6.06 3.36
N ALA A 281 -34.81 -4.78 2.98
CA ALA A 281 -36.01 -3.94 2.85
C ALA A 281 -36.88 -4.39 1.70
N ASP A 282 -36.30 -4.80 0.57
CA ASP A 282 -37.04 -5.32 -0.60
C ASP A 282 -37.66 -6.70 -0.31
N GLU A 283 -37.02 -7.56 0.49
CA GLU A 283 -37.59 -8.86 0.93
C GLU A 283 -38.76 -8.72 1.90
N VAL A 284 -38.85 -7.63 2.66
CA VAL A 284 -39.96 -7.38 3.60
C VAL A 284 -41.20 -6.80 2.88
N VAL A 285 -41.01 -6.20 1.71
CA VAL A 285 -42.07 -5.55 0.93
C VAL A 285 -42.68 -6.50 -0.14
N ALA A 286 -41.98 -7.61 -0.44
CA ALA A 286 -42.44 -8.66 -1.38
C ALA A 286 -43.18 -9.77 -0.64
#